data_c1cda96d2793821b8a2a4d72b5988a0d
#
_entry.id   c1cda96d2793821b8a2a4d72b5988a0d
#
_cell.length_a   1.000
_cell.length_b   1.000
_cell.length_c   1.000
_cell.angle_alpha   90.00
_cell.angle_beta   90.00
_cell.angle_gamma   90.00
#
_symmetry.space_group_name_H-M   'P 1'
#
loop_
_entity.id
_entity.type
_entity.pdbx_description
1 polymer ?
#
loop_
_entity_poly.entity_id
_entity_poly.type
_entity_poly.pdbx_seq_one_letter_code
_entity_poly.pdbx_strand_id
1 'polypeptide(L)'
;MDDQTKKDGLDIVHVEFSPDTRAPSDSNKVITEIFDATEDAKEADESERGMPLATALNTYPKAAAWSLLVSTTLIMEGYDTAILGAFYALPIFQRKFGSQNDKTGEWEISASWQIGLTLCYMAGEIVGLQLTGPSVDLVGNRYTLIIALFFLAAFTFILYFCNSLGMIAVGQALCGMPWGCFQCLTVSYASEICPLALRYYLTTYSNLCWLFGQLFAAGIMKNSQKKICGFRIGI
;
A
#
# COMPACT_ATOMS: atom_id res chain seq x y z
N MET A 1 9.58 -48.02 12.86
CA MET A 1 8.18 -48.09 12.55
C MET A 1 7.58 -46.79 13.05
N ASP A 2 7.32 -45.72 12.29
CA ASP A 2 7.39 -45.47 10.87
C ASP A 2 7.55 -43.98 10.64
N ASP A 3 8.61 -43.67 9.89
CA ASP A 3 8.94 -42.32 9.46
C ASP A 3 8.58 -42.21 7.94
N GLN A 4 7.30 -42.33 7.61
CA GLN A 4 6.89 -42.40 6.21
C GLN A 4 5.62 -41.54 5.85
N THR A 5 5.19 -40.60 6.69
CA THR A 5 3.93 -39.86 6.41
C THR A 5 4.13 -38.34 6.23
N LYS A 6 5.25 -37.91 5.71
CA LYS A 6 5.51 -36.45 5.54
C LYS A 6 6.12 -36.06 4.18
N LYS A 7 5.77 -36.77 3.11
CA LYS A 7 6.31 -36.44 1.77
C LYS A 7 5.29 -36.34 0.63
N ASP A 8 4.01 -36.40 0.91
CA ASP A 8 3.00 -36.28 -0.14
C ASP A 8 2.33 -34.89 -0.05
N GLY A 9 2.94 -33.94 -0.69
CA GLY A 9 2.34 -32.59 -0.76
C GLY A 9 3.29 -31.58 -1.38
N LEU A 10 3.38 -31.57 -2.63
CA LEU A 10 3.65 -30.55 -3.64
C LEU A 10 4.58 -31.06 -4.74
N ASP A 11 4.07 -31.95 -5.55
CA ASP A 11 4.58 -32.04 -6.92
C ASP A 11 4.00 -30.85 -7.68
N ILE A 12 4.78 -29.75 -7.68
CA ILE A 12 4.57 -28.67 -8.62
C ILE A 12 4.88 -29.26 -9.98
N VAL A 13 3.82 -29.53 -10.77
CA VAL A 13 3.99 -29.90 -12.17
C VAL A 13 4.63 -28.71 -12.88
N HIS A 14 5.96 -28.74 -12.97
CA HIS A 14 6.69 -27.90 -13.92
C HIS A 14 6.30 -28.36 -15.32
N VAL A 15 5.36 -27.69 -15.94
CA VAL A 15 5.11 -27.82 -17.36
C VAL A 15 6.30 -27.16 -18.06
N GLU A 16 7.31 -27.94 -18.34
CA GLU A 16 8.47 -27.56 -19.16
C GLU A 16 7.95 -27.44 -20.60
N PHE A 17 7.76 -26.20 -21.05
CA PHE A 17 7.37 -25.89 -22.41
C PHE A 17 8.60 -26.15 -23.33
N SER A 18 8.73 -27.39 -23.78
CA SER A 18 9.72 -27.75 -24.83
C SER A 18 9.13 -27.40 -26.19
N PRO A 19 9.77 -26.51 -26.97
CA PRO A 19 9.32 -26.19 -28.30
C PRO A 19 9.81 -27.25 -29.31
N ASP A 20 9.36 -28.48 -29.19
CA ASP A 20 9.68 -29.50 -30.22
C ASP A 20 8.48 -29.68 -31.15
N THR A 21 8.71 -29.24 -32.34
CA THR A 21 7.87 -29.14 -33.52
C THR A 21 7.43 -30.54 -34.00
N ARG A 22 6.30 -31.03 -33.49
CA ARG A 22 5.45 -31.99 -34.21
C ARG A 22 4.02 -31.75 -33.82
N ALA A 23 3.22 -31.29 -34.79
CA ALA A 23 1.78 -31.15 -34.63
C ALA A 23 1.19 -32.48 -34.13
N PRO A 24 0.60 -32.55 -32.93
CA PRO A 24 -0.07 -33.75 -32.50
C PRO A 24 -1.41 -33.84 -33.24
N SER A 25 -1.66 -34.97 -33.88
CA SER A 25 -2.97 -35.30 -34.48
C SER A 25 -4.07 -35.54 -33.43
N ASP A 26 -3.88 -35.02 -32.21
CA ASP A 26 -4.72 -35.24 -31.04
C ASP A 26 -5.12 -33.93 -30.35
N SER A 27 -5.68 -33.02 -31.14
CA SER A 27 -6.25 -31.76 -30.60
C SER A 27 -7.28 -32.05 -29.48
N ASN A 28 -7.98 -33.17 -29.57
CA ASN A 28 -8.93 -33.60 -28.56
C ASN A 28 -8.25 -33.99 -27.22
N LYS A 29 -7.05 -34.60 -27.27
CA LYS A 29 -6.31 -34.97 -26.06
C LYS A 29 -5.77 -33.76 -25.32
N VAL A 30 -5.21 -32.80 -26.04
CA VAL A 30 -4.77 -31.52 -25.44
C VAL A 30 -5.96 -30.75 -24.85
N ILE A 31 -7.10 -30.74 -25.54
CA ILE A 31 -8.33 -30.11 -25.02
C ILE A 31 -8.80 -30.80 -23.73
N THR A 32 -8.80 -32.15 -23.70
CA THR A 32 -9.19 -32.90 -22.50
C THR A 32 -8.25 -32.64 -21.34
N GLU A 33 -6.93 -32.64 -21.55
CA GLU A 33 -5.94 -32.33 -20.52
C GLU A 33 -6.09 -30.89 -19.99
N ILE A 34 -6.45 -29.93 -20.85
CA ILE A 34 -6.75 -28.55 -20.41
C ILE A 34 -8.05 -28.51 -19.58
N PHE A 35 -9.09 -29.24 -19.99
CA PHE A 35 -10.34 -29.32 -19.22
C PHE A 35 -10.13 -29.97 -17.88
N ASP A 36 -9.44 -31.09 -17.81
CA ASP A 36 -9.15 -31.79 -16.55
C ASP A 36 -8.31 -30.89 -15.62
N ALA A 37 -7.28 -30.22 -16.13
CA ALA A 37 -6.46 -29.27 -15.36
C ALA A 37 -7.29 -28.06 -14.87
N THR A 38 -8.30 -27.62 -15.63
CA THR A 38 -9.18 -26.50 -15.20
C THR A 38 -10.21 -26.96 -14.16
N GLU A 39 -10.67 -28.21 -14.20
CA GLU A 39 -11.54 -28.77 -13.17
C GLU A 39 -10.78 -28.99 -11.86
N ASP A 40 -9.59 -29.58 -11.92
CA ASP A 40 -8.71 -29.75 -10.75
C ASP A 40 -8.38 -28.39 -10.10
N ALA A 41 -8.10 -27.36 -10.91
CA ALA A 41 -7.87 -26.00 -10.42
C ALA A 41 -9.10 -25.40 -9.73
N LYS A 42 -10.31 -25.67 -10.24
CA LYS A 42 -11.57 -25.22 -9.61
C LYS A 42 -11.83 -25.93 -8.29
N GLU A 43 -11.63 -27.23 -8.24
CA GLU A 43 -11.80 -28.01 -6.99
C GLU A 43 -10.80 -27.53 -5.91
N ALA A 44 -9.54 -27.25 -6.30
CA ALA A 44 -8.56 -26.69 -5.40
C ALA A 44 -9.00 -25.29 -4.89
N ASP A 45 -9.49 -24.43 -5.78
CA ASP A 45 -10.00 -23.09 -5.45
C ASP A 45 -11.21 -23.17 -4.48
N GLU A 46 -12.16 -24.08 -4.73
CA GLU A 46 -13.30 -24.28 -3.85
C GLU A 46 -12.90 -24.85 -2.48
N SER A 47 -11.95 -25.76 -2.44
CA SER A 47 -11.42 -26.31 -1.20
C SER A 47 -10.70 -25.26 -0.36
N GLU A 48 -9.93 -24.36 -1.00
CA GLU A 48 -9.27 -23.23 -0.34
C GLU A 48 -10.28 -22.21 0.19
N ARG A 49 -11.34 -21.93 -0.56
CA ARG A 49 -12.43 -21.02 -0.12
C ARG A 49 -13.20 -21.56 1.08
N GLY A 50 -13.34 -22.88 1.19
CA GLY A 50 -14.02 -23.53 2.30
C GLY A 50 -13.18 -23.65 3.58
N MET A 51 -11.88 -23.34 3.53
CA MET A 51 -11.03 -23.46 4.71
C MET A 51 -11.38 -22.43 5.79
N PRO A 52 -11.58 -22.86 7.06
CA PRO A 52 -11.75 -21.92 8.15
C PRO A 52 -10.48 -21.08 8.35
N LEU A 53 -10.67 -19.81 8.68
CA LEU A 53 -9.60 -18.80 8.83
C LEU A 53 -8.46 -19.27 9.75
N ALA A 54 -8.80 -19.95 10.86
CA ALA A 54 -7.83 -20.46 11.81
C ALA A 54 -6.91 -21.54 11.20
N THR A 55 -7.47 -22.39 10.32
CA THR A 55 -6.70 -23.43 9.64
C THR A 55 -5.76 -22.82 8.58
N ALA A 56 -6.26 -21.86 7.79
CA ALA A 56 -5.47 -21.15 6.81
C ALA A 56 -4.29 -20.38 7.47
N LEU A 57 -4.53 -19.72 8.61
CA LEU A 57 -3.51 -19.01 9.36
C LEU A 57 -2.45 -19.96 9.96
N ASN A 58 -2.87 -21.14 10.43
CA ASN A 58 -1.95 -22.14 10.96
C ASN A 58 -1.13 -22.85 9.87
N THR A 59 -1.69 -22.98 8.69
CA THR A 59 -1.03 -23.64 7.55
C THR A 59 0.01 -22.71 6.91
N TYR A 60 -0.26 -21.40 6.83
CA TYR A 60 0.61 -20.42 6.17
C TYR A 60 1.00 -19.25 7.09
N PRO A 61 1.57 -19.50 8.29
CA PRO A 61 1.84 -18.44 9.27
C PRO A 61 2.87 -17.42 8.78
N LYS A 62 3.87 -17.86 7.99
CA LYS A 62 4.91 -16.97 7.47
C LYS A 62 4.36 -16.00 6.41
N ALA A 63 3.51 -16.47 5.51
CA ALA A 63 2.88 -15.66 4.48
C ALA A 63 1.97 -14.59 5.11
N ALA A 64 1.12 -15.02 6.05
CA ALA A 64 0.24 -14.13 6.78
C ALA A 64 1.03 -13.07 7.58
N ALA A 65 2.08 -13.47 8.29
CA ALA A 65 2.90 -12.55 9.08
C ALA A 65 3.60 -11.50 8.20
N TRP A 66 4.15 -11.89 7.05
CA TRP A 66 4.76 -10.95 6.12
C TRP A 66 3.73 -10.00 5.50
N SER A 67 2.57 -10.50 5.10
CA SER A 67 1.49 -9.66 4.57
C SER A 67 1.00 -8.64 5.59
N LEU A 68 0.80 -9.05 6.84
CA LEU A 68 0.46 -8.15 7.96
C LEU A 68 1.54 -7.08 8.16
N LEU A 69 2.82 -7.46 8.10
CA LEU A 69 3.93 -6.54 8.27
C LEU A 69 3.98 -5.51 7.13
N VAL A 70 3.81 -5.94 5.89
CA VAL A 70 3.76 -5.03 4.73
C VAL A 70 2.55 -4.09 4.84
N SER A 71 1.39 -4.58 5.30
CA SER A 71 0.20 -3.75 5.51
C SER A 71 0.40 -2.65 6.56
N THR A 72 1.32 -2.82 7.52
CA THR A 72 1.61 -1.76 8.50
C THR A 72 2.22 -0.50 7.87
N THR A 73 2.83 -0.59 6.69
CA THR A 73 3.32 0.59 5.96
C THR A 73 2.19 1.55 5.57
N LEU A 74 0.97 1.04 5.40
CA LEU A 74 -0.21 1.85 5.12
C LEU A 74 -0.66 2.70 6.30
N ILE A 75 -0.28 2.33 7.54
CA ILE A 75 -0.52 3.19 8.73
C ILE A 75 0.25 4.50 8.57
N MET A 76 1.48 4.43 8.09
CA MET A 76 2.33 5.61 7.86
C MET A 76 1.74 6.50 6.76
N GLU A 77 1.25 5.93 5.68
CA GLU A 77 0.59 6.65 4.59
C GLU A 77 -0.69 7.34 5.08
N GLY A 78 -1.56 6.62 5.81
CA GLY A 78 -2.78 7.19 6.40
C GLY A 78 -2.48 8.35 7.35
N TYR A 79 -1.40 8.23 8.13
CA TYR A 79 -0.93 9.28 9.02
C TYR A 79 -0.48 10.53 8.26
N ASP A 80 0.34 10.39 7.23
CA ASP A 80 0.88 11.50 6.45
C ASP A 80 -0.24 12.24 5.69
N THR A 81 -1.17 11.51 5.09
CA THR A 81 -2.33 12.10 4.39
C THR A 81 -3.20 12.93 5.32
N ALA A 82 -3.46 12.43 6.54
CA ALA A 82 -4.27 13.15 7.51
C ALA A 82 -3.55 14.38 8.07
N ILE A 83 -2.24 14.31 8.30
CA ILE A 83 -1.44 15.46 8.75
C ILE A 83 -1.45 16.58 7.70
N LEU A 84 -1.32 16.25 6.42
CA LEU A 84 -1.37 17.23 5.35
C LEU A 84 -2.67 18.03 5.38
N GLY A 85 -3.82 17.34 5.45
CA GLY A 85 -5.11 18.00 5.58
C GLY A 85 -5.20 18.90 6.82
N ALA A 86 -4.59 18.46 7.92
CA ALA A 86 -4.60 19.20 9.17
C ALA A 86 -3.65 20.40 9.17
N PHE A 87 -2.54 20.38 8.41
CA PHE A 87 -1.62 21.53 8.29
C PHE A 87 -2.30 22.75 7.69
N TYR A 88 -3.25 22.57 6.77
CA TYR A 88 -4.02 23.69 6.20
C TYR A 88 -4.84 24.43 7.23
N ALA A 89 -5.25 23.79 8.32
CA ALA A 89 -6.00 24.36 9.42
C ALA A 89 -5.12 24.95 10.54
N LEU A 90 -3.78 24.75 10.50
CA LEU A 90 -2.89 25.26 11.53
C LEU A 90 -2.61 26.77 11.36
N PRO A 91 -2.87 27.61 12.39
CA PRO A 91 -2.64 29.05 12.30
C PRO A 91 -1.21 29.44 11.99
N ILE A 92 -0.22 28.65 12.44
CA ILE A 92 1.20 28.89 12.16
C ILE A 92 1.49 28.72 10.67
N PHE A 93 0.92 27.67 10.06
CA PHE A 93 1.11 27.39 8.65
C PHE A 93 0.38 28.43 7.78
N GLN A 94 -0.81 28.82 8.17
CA GLN A 94 -1.59 29.86 7.51
C GLN A 94 -0.87 31.22 7.55
N ARG A 95 -0.24 31.58 8.66
CA ARG A 95 0.56 32.83 8.77
C ARG A 95 1.81 32.82 7.94
N LYS A 96 2.46 31.66 7.75
CA LYS A 96 3.72 31.54 6.99
C LYS A 96 3.47 31.49 5.48
N PHE A 97 2.40 30.86 5.04
CA PHE A 97 2.15 30.55 3.62
C PHE A 97 0.81 31.08 3.09
N GLY A 98 -0.07 31.55 3.96
CA GLY A 98 -1.39 32.08 3.58
C GLY A 98 -1.34 33.55 3.16
N SER A 99 -2.44 33.98 2.56
CA SER A 99 -2.76 35.39 2.30
C SER A 99 -3.83 35.85 3.26
N GLN A 100 -3.79 37.13 3.62
CA GLN A 100 -4.82 37.74 4.44
C GLN A 100 -6.11 37.88 3.61
N ASN A 101 -7.20 37.36 4.13
CA ASN A 101 -8.49 37.51 3.47
C ASN A 101 -9.09 38.91 3.79
N ASP A 102 -9.32 39.70 2.74
CA ASP A 102 -9.83 41.09 2.87
C ASP A 102 -11.22 41.18 3.56
N LYS A 103 -11.95 40.05 3.61
CA LYS A 103 -13.30 40.03 4.19
C LYS A 103 -13.33 39.66 5.68
N THR A 104 -12.46 38.73 6.10
CA THR A 104 -12.42 38.20 7.47
C THR A 104 -11.22 38.70 8.28
N GLY A 105 -10.21 39.27 7.62
CA GLY A 105 -8.96 39.71 8.25
C GLY A 105 -8.09 38.55 8.75
N GLU A 106 -8.50 37.32 8.55
CA GLU A 106 -7.77 36.09 8.94
C GLU A 106 -6.81 35.65 7.85
N TRP A 107 -5.71 34.97 8.27
CA TRP A 107 -4.76 34.37 7.36
C TRP A 107 -5.29 33.01 6.93
N GLU A 108 -5.52 32.86 5.65
CA GLU A 108 -6.03 31.62 5.07
C GLU A 108 -5.20 31.21 3.85
N ILE A 109 -5.06 29.89 3.65
CA ILE A 109 -4.48 29.36 2.41
C ILE A 109 -5.61 29.31 1.38
N SER A 110 -5.41 29.94 0.23
CA SER A 110 -6.36 29.89 -0.87
C SER A 110 -6.76 28.45 -1.20
N ALA A 111 -8.06 28.22 -1.39
CA ALA A 111 -8.60 26.91 -1.78
C ALA A 111 -7.92 26.34 -3.03
N SER A 112 -7.51 27.20 -3.97
CA SER A 112 -6.78 26.79 -5.17
C SER A 112 -5.42 26.13 -4.84
N TRP A 113 -4.72 26.64 -3.83
CA TRP A 113 -3.45 26.05 -3.37
C TRP A 113 -3.67 24.74 -2.63
N GLN A 114 -4.71 24.61 -1.81
CA GLN A 114 -5.03 23.36 -1.13
C GLN A 114 -5.37 22.25 -2.13
N ILE A 115 -6.18 22.57 -3.14
CA ILE A 115 -6.50 21.63 -4.23
C ILE A 115 -5.24 21.30 -5.03
N GLY A 116 -4.42 22.31 -5.37
CA GLY A 116 -3.18 22.12 -6.11
C GLY A 116 -2.21 21.17 -5.41
N LEU A 117 -2.00 21.34 -4.10
CA LEU A 117 -1.14 20.47 -3.30
C LEU A 117 -1.66 19.02 -3.26
N THR A 118 -2.97 18.84 -3.10
CA THR A 118 -3.60 17.51 -3.13
C THR A 118 -3.46 16.85 -4.50
N LEU A 119 -3.65 17.60 -5.58
CA LEU A 119 -3.47 17.08 -6.95
C LEU A 119 -2.01 16.70 -7.24
N CYS A 120 -1.04 17.47 -6.75
CA CYS A 120 0.38 17.14 -6.88
C CYS A 120 0.73 15.83 -6.18
N TYR A 121 0.21 15.62 -4.97
CA TYR A 121 0.36 14.36 -4.25
C TYR A 121 -0.25 13.19 -5.02
N MET A 122 -1.51 13.29 -5.45
CA MET A 122 -2.20 12.25 -6.23
C MET A 122 -1.49 11.94 -7.56
N ALA A 123 -0.97 12.97 -8.24
CA ALA A 123 -0.19 12.76 -9.46
C ALA A 123 1.08 11.95 -9.19
N GLY A 124 1.78 12.24 -8.09
CA GLY A 124 2.94 11.46 -7.63
C GLY A 124 2.57 10.01 -7.35
N GLU A 125 1.45 9.77 -6.68
CA GLU A 125 0.93 8.44 -6.35
C GLU A 125 0.60 7.62 -7.60
N ILE A 126 -0.04 8.21 -8.61
CA ILE A 126 -0.31 7.55 -9.90
C ILE A 126 1.01 7.13 -10.58
N VAL A 127 2.02 8.00 -10.58
CA VAL A 127 3.33 7.66 -11.14
C VAL A 127 3.98 6.53 -10.35
N GLY A 128 3.88 6.55 -9.03
CA GLY A 128 4.37 5.49 -8.15
C GLY A 128 3.71 4.14 -8.43
N LEU A 129 2.39 4.10 -8.59
CA LEU A 129 1.65 2.90 -8.97
C LEU A 129 2.16 2.29 -10.28
N GLN A 130 2.39 3.13 -11.31
CA GLN A 130 2.90 2.66 -12.61
C GLN A 130 4.33 2.15 -12.55
N LEU A 131 5.18 2.74 -11.70
CA LEU A 131 6.57 2.34 -11.54
C LEU A 131 6.72 1.05 -10.72
N THR A 132 5.73 0.71 -9.90
CA THR A 132 5.81 -0.44 -8.99
C THR A 132 5.88 -1.77 -9.75
N GLY A 133 5.06 -1.97 -10.79
CA GLY A 133 5.07 -3.18 -11.60
C GLY A 133 6.46 -3.51 -12.13
N PRO A 134 7.05 -2.68 -12.98
CA PRO A 134 8.40 -2.91 -13.49
C PRO A 134 9.48 -3.05 -12.40
N SER A 135 9.34 -2.32 -11.28
CA SER A 135 10.28 -2.40 -10.17
C SER A 135 10.23 -3.74 -9.46
N VAL A 136 9.03 -4.29 -9.27
CA VAL A 136 8.83 -5.62 -8.68
C VAL A 136 9.37 -6.72 -9.59
N ASP A 137 9.16 -6.62 -10.89
CA ASP A 137 9.65 -7.60 -11.86
C ASP A 137 11.18 -7.64 -11.93
N LEU A 138 11.84 -6.48 -11.77
CA LEU A 138 13.29 -6.37 -11.86
C LEU A 138 14.01 -6.73 -10.55
N VAL A 139 13.49 -6.30 -9.42
CA VAL A 139 14.22 -6.31 -8.13
C VAL A 139 13.52 -7.19 -7.08
N GLY A 140 12.24 -7.48 -7.28
CA GLY A 140 11.40 -8.25 -6.35
C GLY A 140 10.76 -7.41 -5.25
N ASN A 141 9.65 -7.93 -4.70
CA ASN A 141 8.80 -7.22 -3.74
C ASN A 141 9.53 -6.64 -2.52
N ARG A 142 10.48 -7.40 -1.95
CA ARG A 142 11.19 -7.00 -0.72
C ARG A 142 12.11 -5.81 -0.93
N TYR A 143 12.89 -5.84 -1.99
CA TYR A 143 13.85 -4.76 -2.29
C TYR A 143 13.13 -3.52 -2.77
N THR A 144 12.05 -3.66 -3.53
CA THR A 144 11.21 -2.52 -3.94
C THR A 144 10.63 -1.79 -2.73
N LEU A 145 10.16 -2.53 -1.71
CA LEU A 145 9.68 -1.94 -0.46
C LEU A 145 10.79 -1.15 0.28
N ILE A 146 11.99 -1.72 0.40
CA ILE A 146 13.12 -1.07 1.09
C ILE A 146 13.54 0.21 0.35
N ILE A 147 13.62 0.13 -0.98
CA ILE A 147 13.96 1.28 -1.83
C ILE A 147 12.89 2.38 -1.68
N ALA A 148 11.62 2.03 -1.72
CA ALA A 148 10.52 2.98 -1.54
C ALA A 148 10.56 3.66 -0.17
N LEU A 149 10.86 2.92 0.91
CA LEU A 149 11.03 3.48 2.26
C LEU A 149 12.20 4.45 2.32
N PHE A 150 13.32 4.12 1.68
CA PHE A 150 14.48 5.00 1.62
C PHE A 150 14.16 6.30 0.88
N PHE A 151 13.49 6.23 -0.27
CA PHE A 151 13.05 7.41 -1.01
C PHE A 151 12.06 8.25 -0.22
N LEU A 152 11.10 7.61 0.47
CA LEU A 152 10.16 8.34 1.32
C LEU A 152 10.88 9.13 2.42
N ALA A 153 11.84 8.52 3.10
CA ALA A 153 12.63 9.20 4.12
C ALA A 153 13.41 10.40 3.52
N ALA A 154 14.03 10.23 2.35
CA ALA A 154 14.76 11.29 1.68
C ALA A 154 13.84 12.45 1.25
N PHE A 155 12.67 12.14 0.69
CA PHE A 155 11.71 13.15 0.24
C PHE A 155 11.06 13.90 1.42
N THR A 156 10.81 13.21 2.53
CA THR A 156 10.34 13.84 3.77
C THR A 156 11.38 14.83 4.31
N PHE A 157 12.68 14.52 4.20
CA PHE A 157 13.75 15.45 4.55
C PHE A 157 13.70 16.71 3.67
N ILE A 158 13.46 16.56 2.37
CA ILE A 158 13.33 17.70 1.44
C ILE A 158 12.12 18.56 1.85
N LEU A 159 10.99 17.94 2.19
CA LEU A 159 9.79 18.64 2.68
C LEU A 159 10.06 19.48 3.93
N TYR A 160 10.90 19.00 4.84
CA TYR A 160 11.25 19.72 6.06
C TYR A 160 11.95 21.05 5.78
N PHE A 161 12.76 21.14 4.73
CA PHE A 161 13.49 22.35 4.34
C PHE A 161 12.71 23.28 3.40
N CYS A 162 11.45 22.97 3.08
CA CYS A 162 10.64 23.79 2.20
C CYS A 162 10.28 25.14 2.81
N ASN A 163 10.56 26.21 2.06
CA ASN A 163 10.24 27.59 2.45
C ASN A 163 9.17 28.26 1.58
N SER A 164 8.67 27.59 0.53
CA SER A 164 7.63 28.12 -0.34
C SER A 164 6.56 27.05 -0.65
N LEU A 165 5.32 27.50 -0.94
CA LEU A 165 4.22 26.59 -1.33
C LEU A 165 4.55 25.77 -2.57
N GLY A 166 5.27 26.35 -3.54
CA GLY A 166 5.70 25.61 -4.73
C GLY A 166 6.69 24.49 -4.41
N MET A 167 7.62 24.69 -3.48
CA MET A 167 8.52 23.63 -3.02
C MET A 167 7.76 22.52 -2.29
N ILE A 168 6.74 22.88 -1.50
CA ILE A 168 5.87 21.90 -0.84
C ILE A 168 5.13 21.08 -1.88
N ALA A 169 4.61 21.69 -2.96
CA ALA A 169 3.93 20.99 -4.04
C ALA A 169 4.83 19.95 -4.70
N VAL A 170 6.05 20.30 -5.03
CA VAL A 170 7.05 19.37 -5.60
C VAL A 170 7.40 18.28 -4.59
N GLY A 171 7.64 18.63 -3.34
CA GLY A 171 7.92 17.66 -2.28
C GLY A 171 6.79 16.67 -2.07
N GLN A 172 5.54 17.13 -2.15
CA GLN A 172 4.34 16.29 -2.06
C GLN A 172 4.23 15.33 -3.26
N ALA A 173 4.48 15.81 -4.47
CA ALA A 173 4.50 14.94 -5.65
C ALA A 173 5.58 13.85 -5.55
N LEU A 174 6.76 14.19 -5.02
CA LEU A 174 7.83 13.23 -4.78
C LEU A 174 7.49 12.22 -3.69
N CYS A 175 6.87 12.64 -2.58
CA CYS A 175 6.40 11.73 -1.53
C CYS A 175 5.24 10.84 -1.99
N GLY A 176 4.41 11.30 -2.92
CA GLY A 176 3.34 10.51 -3.51
C GLY A 176 3.84 9.23 -4.21
N MET A 177 5.02 9.27 -4.85
CA MET A 177 5.57 8.10 -5.56
C MET A 177 5.77 6.88 -4.64
N PRO A 178 6.50 6.96 -3.51
CA PRO A 178 6.61 5.83 -2.58
C PRO A 178 5.27 5.35 -2.02
N TRP A 179 4.31 6.25 -1.80
CA TRP A 179 2.99 5.86 -1.30
C TRP A 179 2.22 5.01 -2.30
N GLY A 180 2.22 5.38 -3.58
CA GLY A 180 1.68 4.54 -4.64
C GLY A 180 2.34 3.15 -4.67
N CYS A 181 3.66 3.09 -4.47
CA CYS A 181 4.37 1.81 -4.36
C CYS A 181 3.86 0.98 -3.18
N PHE A 182 3.66 1.56 -2.00
CA PHE A 182 3.19 0.81 -0.82
C PHE A 182 1.79 0.26 -1.01
N GLN A 183 0.87 1.03 -1.57
CA GLN A 183 -0.49 0.56 -1.86
C GLN A 183 -0.47 -0.63 -2.81
N CYS A 184 0.24 -0.51 -3.93
CA CYS A 184 0.33 -1.58 -4.92
C CYS A 184 0.98 -2.84 -4.32
N LEU A 185 2.15 -2.70 -3.67
CA LEU A 185 2.88 -3.81 -3.07
C LEU A 185 2.06 -4.54 -2.00
N THR A 186 1.32 -3.83 -1.17
CA THR A 186 0.53 -4.43 -0.10
C THR A 186 -0.56 -5.33 -0.67
N VAL A 187 -1.28 -4.86 -1.68
CA VAL A 187 -2.37 -5.62 -2.30
C VAL A 187 -1.81 -6.79 -3.14
N SER A 188 -0.78 -6.54 -3.96
CA SER A 188 -0.13 -7.60 -4.76
C SER A 188 0.44 -8.69 -3.87
N TYR A 189 1.17 -8.32 -2.83
CA TYR A 189 1.76 -9.28 -1.90
C TYR A 189 0.69 -10.15 -1.22
N ALA A 190 -0.41 -9.55 -0.77
CA ALA A 190 -1.52 -10.28 -0.18
C ALA A 190 -2.20 -11.21 -1.19
N SER A 191 -2.29 -10.80 -2.46
CA SER A 191 -2.95 -11.58 -3.52
C SER A 191 -2.10 -12.74 -4.04
N GLU A 192 -0.77 -12.60 -4.05
CA GLU A 192 0.15 -13.60 -4.62
C GLU A 192 0.57 -14.68 -3.62
N ILE A 193 0.75 -14.30 -2.35
CA ILE A 193 1.37 -15.19 -1.35
C ILE A 193 0.33 -15.87 -0.46
N CYS A 194 -0.86 -15.27 -0.32
CA CYS A 194 -1.87 -15.80 0.58
C CYS A 194 -2.91 -16.65 -0.14
N PRO A 195 -3.34 -17.78 0.46
CA PRO A 195 -4.44 -18.59 -0.04
C PRO A 195 -5.71 -17.75 -0.14
N LEU A 196 -6.60 -18.14 -1.05
CA LEU A 196 -7.83 -17.40 -1.37
C LEU A 196 -8.70 -17.08 -0.14
N ALA A 197 -8.79 -18.01 0.81
CA ALA A 197 -9.50 -17.79 2.07
C ALA A 197 -8.97 -16.63 2.90
N LEU A 198 -7.65 -16.40 2.87
CA LEU A 198 -6.99 -15.37 3.68
C LEU A 198 -6.91 -14.02 2.98
N ARG A 199 -6.94 -13.99 1.65
CA ARG A 199 -6.79 -12.80 0.81
C ARG A 199 -7.79 -11.70 1.17
N TYR A 200 -9.06 -12.06 1.32
CA TYR A 200 -10.12 -11.12 1.68
C TYR A 200 -9.86 -10.43 3.03
N TYR A 201 -9.44 -11.18 4.03
CA TYR A 201 -9.18 -10.63 5.36
C TYR A 201 -7.93 -9.73 5.37
N LEU A 202 -6.90 -10.09 4.64
CA LEU A 202 -5.66 -9.31 4.57
C LEU A 202 -5.83 -8.00 3.79
N THR A 203 -6.59 -8.01 2.71
CA THR A 203 -6.93 -6.77 1.99
C THR A 203 -7.82 -5.85 2.81
N THR A 204 -8.77 -6.40 3.55
CA THR A 204 -9.58 -5.61 4.51
C THR A 204 -8.72 -5.05 5.64
N TYR A 205 -7.77 -5.83 6.15
CA TYR A 205 -6.81 -5.38 7.16
C TYR A 205 -5.92 -4.23 6.66
N SER A 206 -5.54 -4.23 5.40
CA SER A 206 -4.78 -3.13 4.79
C SER A 206 -5.53 -1.80 4.86
N ASN A 207 -6.83 -1.80 4.54
CA ASN A 207 -7.67 -0.61 4.68
C ASN A 207 -7.84 -0.18 6.15
N LEU A 208 -7.90 -1.15 7.06
CA LEU A 208 -7.96 -0.88 8.50
C LEU A 208 -6.67 -0.21 8.99
N CYS A 209 -5.51 -0.66 8.52
CA CYS A 209 -4.22 -0.04 8.83
C CYS A 209 -4.19 1.44 8.40
N TRP A 210 -4.66 1.74 7.20
CA TRP A 210 -4.75 3.10 6.70
C TRP A 210 -5.65 3.98 7.59
N LEU A 211 -6.80 3.46 8.01
CA LEU A 211 -7.70 4.14 8.95
C LEU A 211 -7.06 4.40 10.32
N PHE A 212 -6.30 3.44 10.84
CA PHE A 212 -5.55 3.63 12.09
C PHE A 212 -4.53 4.77 11.96
N GLY A 213 -3.84 4.87 10.83
CA GLY A 213 -2.94 5.99 10.56
C GLY A 213 -3.64 7.35 10.70
N GLN A 214 -4.82 7.48 10.10
CA GLN A 214 -5.62 8.71 10.21
C GLN A 214 -6.08 9.00 11.64
N LEU A 215 -6.49 7.99 12.39
CA LEU A 215 -6.88 8.14 13.79
C LEU A 215 -5.71 8.64 14.66
N PHE A 216 -4.51 8.09 14.48
CA PHE A 216 -3.31 8.55 15.18
C PHE A 216 -3.00 10.01 14.85
N ALA A 217 -3.04 10.38 13.57
CA ALA A 217 -2.83 11.76 13.14
C ALA A 217 -3.84 12.72 13.79
N ALA A 218 -5.13 12.39 13.75
CA ALA A 218 -6.18 13.19 14.36
C ALA A 218 -5.98 13.37 15.88
N GLY A 219 -5.57 12.32 16.59
CA GLY A 219 -5.25 12.35 18.02
C GLY A 219 -4.08 13.28 18.35
N ILE A 220 -3.00 13.19 17.60
CA ILE A 220 -1.80 14.03 17.77
C ILE A 220 -2.12 15.50 17.46
N MET A 221 -2.83 15.75 16.37
CA MET A 221 -3.20 17.12 15.96
C MET A 221 -4.10 17.80 16.99
N LYS A 222 -5.11 17.10 17.53
CA LYS A 222 -5.98 17.61 18.59
C LYS A 222 -5.19 18.00 19.86
N ASN A 223 -4.18 17.19 20.20
CA ASN A 223 -3.35 17.47 21.36
C ASN A 223 -2.40 18.65 21.11
N SER A 224 -1.82 18.75 19.91
CA SER A 224 -1.00 19.89 19.50
C SER A 224 -1.80 21.20 19.46
N GLN A 225 -3.01 21.20 18.94
CA GLN A 225 -3.88 22.37 18.95
C GLN A 225 -4.24 22.82 20.37
N LYS A 226 -4.53 21.90 21.28
CA LYS A 226 -4.77 22.22 22.70
C LYS A 226 -3.56 22.90 23.35
N LYS A 227 -2.34 22.42 23.10
CA LYS A 227 -1.12 23.04 23.64
C LYS A 227 -0.91 24.45 23.06
N ILE A 228 -1.13 24.66 21.78
CA ILE A 228 -0.99 25.96 21.12
C ILE A 228 -2.06 26.92 21.65
N CYS A 229 -3.29 26.48 21.82
CA CYS A 229 -4.38 27.29 22.36
C CYS A 229 -4.16 27.60 23.85
N GLY A 230 -3.70 26.66 24.64
CA GLY A 230 -3.35 26.84 26.06
C GLY A 230 -2.21 27.82 26.28
N PHE A 231 -1.21 27.85 25.41
CA PHE A 231 -0.12 28.80 25.42
C PHE A 231 -0.58 30.25 25.06
N ARG A 232 -1.65 30.37 24.24
CA ARG A 232 -2.24 31.66 23.85
C ARG A 232 -3.16 32.28 24.93
N ILE A 233 -3.67 31.48 25.86
CA ILE A 233 -4.54 31.93 26.97
C ILE A 233 -3.70 32.25 28.23
N GLY A 234 -2.45 31.86 28.26
CA GLY A 234 -1.54 32.05 29.40
C GLY A 234 -0.61 33.26 29.28
N ILE A 235 -0.85 34.16 28.29
CA ILE A 235 -0.27 35.51 28.14
C ILE A 235 -1.41 36.51 28.12
#